data_f6b2e58dd5c1c00e43127cee75fe57df
#
_entry.id   f6b2e58dd5c1c00e43127cee75fe57df
#
_cell.length_a   1.000
_cell.length_b   1.000
_cell.length_c   1.000
_cell.angle_alpha   90.00
_cell.angle_beta   90.00
_cell.angle_gamma   90.00
#
_symmetry.space_group_name_H-M   'P 1'
#
loop_
_entity.id
_entity.type
_entity.pdbx_description
1 polymer ?
#
loop_
_entity_poly.entity_id
_entity_poly.type
_entity_poly.pdbx_seq_one_letter_code
_entity_poly.pdbx_strand_id
1 'polypeptide(L)'
;MKHFKEFIQWCCEPQRLFVLFIVVLAIPNVALFFTEQQMTLLARICNVILPVSVYWLIMTLGRKPGKTIWILFPFVFFAAFQLVLLYLFGRSIIAVDMFLNLTTTNSGEVMELLDNLLPAVIGVFVVYIPALVLGGFSWVRGNQLEYSFIRSQRKYALAGIVAGVLLTVICYATQRDYQVKIEMYPANVCYNLVLAAERAGETAGYAETSRDFTFNASAAHDKDSREAVSYTHLRAHETEADLV
;
A
#
# COMPACT_ATOMS: atom_id res chain seq x y z
N MET A 1 -28.21 -27.41 -2.04
CA MET A 1 -26.80 -27.90 -2.21
C MET A 1 -26.35 -27.98 -3.67
N LYS A 2 -27.21 -28.42 -4.61
CA LYS A 2 -26.83 -28.54 -6.05
C LYS A 2 -26.49 -27.18 -6.67
N HIS A 3 -27.35 -26.19 -6.51
CA HIS A 3 -27.11 -24.82 -7.03
C HIS A 3 -25.87 -24.14 -6.45
N PHE A 4 -25.52 -24.40 -5.18
CA PHE A 4 -24.30 -23.87 -4.59
C PHE A 4 -23.02 -24.50 -5.18
N LYS A 5 -23.04 -25.79 -5.48
CA LYS A 5 -21.94 -26.47 -6.18
C LYS A 5 -21.77 -25.96 -7.61
N GLU A 6 -22.87 -25.78 -8.32
CA GLU A 6 -22.89 -25.21 -9.69
C GLU A 6 -22.34 -23.76 -9.69
N PHE A 7 -22.73 -22.95 -8.72
CA PHE A 7 -22.21 -21.59 -8.54
C PHE A 7 -20.70 -21.57 -8.28
N ILE A 8 -20.20 -22.43 -7.36
CA ILE A 8 -18.75 -22.54 -7.11
C ILE A 8 -18.00 -23.02 -8.35
N GLN A 9 -18.55 -23.99 -9.09
CA GLN A 9 -17.92 -24.44 -10.34
C GLN A 9 -17.87 -23.34 -11.36
N TRP A 10 -18.94 -22.57 -11.50
CA TRP A 10 -19.01 -21.40 -12.36
C TRP A 10 -17.98 -20.33 -11.98
N CYS A 11 -17.83 -20.01 -10.68
CA CYS A 11 -16.81 -19.08 -10.20
C CYS A 11 -15.38 -19.61 -10.38
N CYS A 12 -15.18 -20.93 -10.33
CA CYS A 12 -13.85 -21.55 -10.47
C CYS A 12 -13.40 -21.74 -11.93
N GLU A 13 -14.16 -21.27 -12.91
CA GLU A 13 -13.71 -21.27 -14.29
C GLU A 13 -12.44 -20.43 -14.45
N PRO A 14 -11.36 -20.99 -15.06
CA PRO A 14 -10.05 -20.33 -15.08
C PRO A 14 -10.05 -18.93 -15.66
N GLN A 15 -10.86 -18.69 -16.71
CA GLN A 15 -10.96 -17.38 -17.34
C GLN A 15 -11.65 -16.35 -16.44
N ARG A 16 -12.69 -16.76 -15.70
CA ARG A 16 -13.40 -15.88 -14.76
C ARG A 16 -12.52 -15.54 -13.56
N LEU A 17 -11.80 -16.53 -13.02
CA LEU A 17 -10.83 -16.30 -11.96
C LEU A 17 -9.71 -15.35 -12.40
N PHE A 18 -9.25 -15.49 -13.64
CA PHE A 18 -8.26 -14.57 -14.20
C PHE A 18 -8.75 -13.12 -14.16
N VAL A 19 -9.98 -12.87 -14.62
CA VAL A 19 -10.58 -11.52 -14.60
C VAL A 19 -10.82 -11.06 -13.14
N LEU A 20 -11.39 -11.93 -12.30
CA LEU A 20 -11.64 -11.63 -10.90
C LEU A 20 -10.36 -11.16 -10.18
N PHE A 21 -9.25 -11.86 -10.38
CA PHE A 21 -7.99 -11.52 -9.71
C PHE A 21 -7.40 -10.20 -10.21
N ILE A 22 -7.53 -9.88 -11.51
CA ILE A 22 -7.14 -8.56 -12.01
C ILE A 22 -8.00 -7.47 -11.38
N VAL A 23 -9.32 -7.66 -11.29
CA VAL A 23 -10.23 -6.71 -10.65
C VAL A 23 -9.87 -6.52 -9.18
N VAL A 24 -9.66 -7.59 -8.43
CA VAL A 24 -9.31 -7.55 -7.00
C VAL A 24 -7.98 -6.80 -6.77
N LEU A 25 -6.98 -7.02 -7.62
CA LEU A 25 -5.71 -6.30 -7.55
C LEU A 25 -5.84 -4.83 -7.96
N ALA A 26 -6.79 -4.50 -8.83
CA ALA A 26 -7.03 -3.14 -9.31
C ALA A 26 -7.83 -2.27 -8.32
N ILE A 27 -8.55 -2.86 -7.35
CA ILE A 27 -9.42 -2.12 -6.43
C ILE A 27 -8.72 -0.93 -5.77
N PRO A 28 -7.50 -1.03 -5.21
CA PRO A 28 -6.84 0.12 -4.60
C PRO A 28 -6.55 1.25 -5.59
N ASN A 29 -6.13 0.92 -6.82
CA ASN A 29 -5.87 1.91 -7.87
C ASN A 29 -7.14 2.66 -8.26
N VAL A 30 -8.26 1.92 -8.39
CA VAL A 30 -9.57 2.51 -8.69
C VAL A 30 -10.08 3.34 -7.50
N ALA A 31 -9.90 2.86 -6.27
CA ALA A 31 -10.27 3.62 -5.08
C ALA A 31 -9.47 4.94 -5.00
N LEU A 32 -8.16 4.90 -5.20
CA LEU A 32 -7.30 6.09 -5.25
C LEU A 32 -7.70 7.07 -6.37
N PHE A 33 -8.15 6.57 -7.52
CA PHE A 33 -8.65 7.43 -8.59
C PHE A 33 -9.78 8.35 -8.15
N PHE A 34 -10.67 7.87 -7.29
CA PHE A 34 -11.83 8.64 -6.81
C PHE A 34 -11.53 9.45 -5.54
N THR A 35 -10.64 8.99 -4.68
CA THR A 35 -10.41 9.58 -3.35
C THR A 35 -9.24 10.55 -3.31
N GLU A 36 -8.20 10.36 -4.13
CA GLU A 36 -7.00 11.17 -4.10
C GLU A 36 -7.20 12.51 -4.84
N GLN A 37 -7.44 13.58 -4.09
CA GLN A 37 -7.72 14.90 -4.64
C GLN A 37 -6.47 15.72 -4.97
N GLN A 38 -5.33 15.38 -4.39
CA GLN A 38 -4.07 16.11 -4.64
C GLN A 38 -3.44 15.75 -5.99
N MET A 39 -3.73 14.54 -6.49
CA MET A 39 -3.28 14.11 -7.81
C MET A 39 -4.09 14.78 -8.92
N THR A 40 -3.41 15.17 -9.98
CA THR A 40 -4.08 15.62 -11.20
C THR A 40 -4.87 14.46 -11.85
N LEU A 41 -5.86 14.78 -12.67
CA LEU A 41 -6.65 13.76 -13.37
C LEU A 41 -5.77 12.82 -14.21
N LEU A 42 -4.76 13.37 -14.87
CA LEU A 42 -3.81 12.58 -15.68
C LEU A 42 -3.01 11.60 -14.81
N ALA A 43 -2.49 12.03 -13.66
CA ALA A 43 -1.79 11.17 -12.72
C ALA A 43 -2.69 10.04 -12.17
N ARG A 44 -3.97 10.34 -11.88
CA ARG A 44 -4.95 9.32 -11.48
C ARG A 44 -5.20 8.28 -12.57
N ILE A 45 -5.31 8.72 -13.83
CA ILE A 45 -5.46 7.80 -14.98
C ILE A 45 -4.21 6.92 -15.11
N CYS A 46 -3.01 7.49 -15.00
CA CYS A 46 -1.76 6.74 -15.01
C CYS A 46 -1.71 5.68 -13.89
N ASN A 47 -2.16 6.04 -12.67
CA ASN A 47 -2.19 5.16 -11.52
C ASN A 47 -3.18 3.98 -11.66
N VAL A 48 -4.11 4.04 -12.61
CA VAL A 48 -4.98 2.92 -12.95
C VAL A 48 -4.41 2.12 -14.12
N ILE A 49 -4.15 2.78 -15.24
CA ILE A 49 -3.82 2.08 -16.50
C ILE A 49 -2.53 1.28 -16.39
N LEU A 50 -1.44 1.89 -15.93
CA LEU A 50 -0.15 1.22 -15.91
C LEU A 50 -0.11 0.06 -14.90
N PRO A 51 -0.46 0.21 -13.61
CA PRO A 51 -0.43 -0.90 -12.66
C PRO A 51 -1.38 -2.03 -13.02
N VAL A 52 -2.61 -1.72 -13.45
CA VAL A 52 -3.58 -2.76 -13.83
C VAL A 52 -3.09 -3.55 -15.03
N SER A 53 -2.46 -2.89 -16.02
CA SER A 53 -1.87 -3.58 -17.17
C SER A 53 -0.68 -4.46 -16.77
N VAL A 54 0.11 -4.04 -15.79
CA VAL A 54 1.19 -4.86 -15.22
C VAL A 54 0.63 -6.08 -14.48
N TYR A 55 -0.40 -5.93 -13.63
CA TYR A 55 -1.07 -7.08 -13.01
C TYR A 55 -1.63 -8.03 -14.07
N TRP A 56 -2.25 -7.48 -15.09
CA TRP A 56 -2.77 -8.26 -16.21
C TRP A 56 -1.67 -9.07 -16.90
N LEU A 57 -0.52 -8.45 -17.20
CA LEU A 57 0.62 -9.15 -17.78
C LEU A 57 1.13 -10.26 -16.86
N ILE A 58 1.32 -9.98 -15.57
CA ILE A 58 1.78 -10.96 -14.59
C ILE A 58 0.83 -12.17 -14.53
N MET A 59 -0.47 -11.93 -14.56
CA MET A 59 -1.47 -13.01 -14.59
C MET A 59 -1.39 -13.89 -15.85
N THR A 60 -0.78 -13.39 -16.95
CA THR A 60 -0.54 -14.18 -18.17
C THR A 60 0.77 -14.96 -18.16
N LEU A 61 1.64 -14.79 -17.17
CA LEU A 61 2.93 -15.50 -17.10
C LEU A 61 2.75 -16.99 -16.78
N GLY A 62 1.68 -17.33 -16.05
CA GLY A 62 1.34 -18.69 -15.67
C GLY A 62 0.02 -19.18 -16.27
N ARG A 63 -0.09 -20.50 -16.44
CA ARG A 63 -1.37 -21.11 -16.88
C ARG A 63 -2.37 -21.30 -15.73
N LYS A 64 -1.92 -21.26 -14.49
CA LYS A 64 -2.72 -21.53 -13.29
C LYS A 64 -3.01 -20.21 -12.55
N PRO A 65 -4.13 -19.53 -12.83
CA PRO A 65 -4.43 -18.22 -12.23
C PRO A 65 -4.49 -18.31 -10.69
N GLY A 66 -5.00 -19.42 -10.14
CA GLY A 66 -5.03 -19.64 -8.70
C GLY A 66 -3.64 -19.71 -8.05
N LYS A 67 -2.64 -20.32 -8.72
CA LYS A 67 -1.24 -20.29 -8.26
C LYS A 67 -0.67 -18.87 -8.34
N THR A 68 -0.95 -18.17 -9.43
CA THR A 68 -0.41 -16.82 -9.67
C THR A 68 -0.89 -15.83 -8.60
N ILE A 69 -2.18 -15.85 -8.22
CA ILE A 69 -2.67 -14.94 -7.18
C ILE A 69 -2.03 -15.22 -5.81
N TRP A 70 -1.71 -16.48 -5.48
CA TRP A 70 -1.00 -16.81 -4.25
C TRP A 70 0.46 -16.36 -4.28
N ILE A 71 1.12 -16.37 -5.44
CA ILE A 71 2.46 -15.76 -5.60
C ILE A 71 2.38 -14.25 -5.42
N LEU A 72 1.28 -13.63 -5.86
CA LEU A 72 1.01 -12.20 -5.70
C LEU A 72 0.43 -11.84 -4.32
N PHE A 73 0.40 -12.79 -3.36
CA PHE A 73 -0.14 -12.54 -2.01
C PHE A 73 0.43 -11.27 -1.33
N PRO A 74 1.73 -10.95 -1.42
CA PRO A 74 2.23 -9.68 -0.86
C PRO A 74 1.52 -8.45 -1.44
N PHE A 75 1.23 -8.43 -2.74
CA PHE A 75 0.50 -7.33 -3.36
C PHE A 75 -0.97 -7.32 -2.94
N VAL A 76 -1.60 -8.48 -2.75
CA VAL A 76 -2.96 -8.60 -2.19
C VAL A 76 -2.99 -8.06 -0.76
N PHE A 77 -2.00 -8.37 0.05
CA PHE A 77 -1.88 -7.85 1.41
C PHE A 77 -1.76 -6.32 1.42
N PHE A 78 -0.86 -5.75 0.61
CA PHE A 78 -0.73 -4.30 0.51
C PHE A 78 -1.95 -3.63 -0.12
N ALA A 79 -2.66 -4.30 -1.02
CA ALA A 79 -3.93 -3.82 -1.55
C ALA A 79 -4.99 -3.69 -0.45
N ALA A 80 -5.11 -4.70 0.40
CA ALA A 80 -5.97 -4.70 1.57
C ALA A 80 -5.59 -3.57 2.54
N PHE A 81 -4.30 -3.44 2.84
CA PHE A 81 -3.76 -2.41 3.72
C PHE A 81 -4.02 -1.00 3.17
N GLN A 82 -3.81 -0.77 1.88
CA GLN A 82 -4.11 0.51 1.23
C GLN A 82 -5.58 0.90 1.38
N LEU A 83 -6.51 -0.04 1.24
CA LEU A 83 -7.94 0.24 1.40
C LEU A 83 -8.32 0.58 2.84
N VAL A 84 -7.71 -0.09 3.82
CA VAL A 84 -7.89 0.24 5.23
C VAL A 84 -7.40 1.66 5.52
N LEU A 85 -6.24 2.04 4.99
CA LEU A 85 -5.71 3.40 5.15
C LEU A 85 -6.57 4.46 4.48
N LEU A 86 -7.11 4.19 3.28
CA LEU A 86 -8.06 5.09 2.63
C LEU A 86 -9.32 5.29 3.45
N TYR A 87 -9.81 4.25 4.10
CA TYR A 87 -10.95 4.34 5.00
C TYR A 87 -10.67 5.22 6.22
N LEU A 88 -9.49 5.05 6.85
CA LEU A 88 -9.13 5.79 8.06
C LEU A 88 -8.86 7.26 7.82
N PHE A 89 -8.08 7.54 6.79
CA PHE A 89 -7.55 8.88 6.57
C PHE A 89 -8.26 9.63 5.44
N GLY A 90 -9.19 8.97 4.74
CA GLY A 90 -9.95 9.56 3.62
C GLY A 90 -9.11 9.96 2.42
N ARG A 91 -7.81 9.98 2.57
CA ARG A 91 -6.78 10.35 1.59
C ARG A 91 -5.50 9.63 1.97
N SER A 92 -4.76 9.29 1.06
CA SER A 92 -3.33 9.10 0.97
C SER A 92 -2.90 7.71 0.54
N ILE A 93 -1.89 7.75 -0.26
CA ILE A 93 -1.04 6.63 -0.60
C ILE A 93 -0.20 6.31 0.64
N ILE A 94 0.11 5.04 0.86
CA ILE A 94 0.90 4.57 1.99
C ILE A 94 2.20 5.38 2.10
N ALA A 95 2.37 6.09 3.22
CA ALA A 95 3.56 6.88 3.53
C ALA A 95 4.58 6.08 4.36
N VAL A 96 5.83 6.52 4.35
CA VAL A 96 6.93 5.89 5.11
C VAL A 96 6.59 5.84 6.61
N ASP A 97 6.06 6.94 7.15
CA ASP A 97 5.75 7.05 8.57
C ASP A 97 4.70 6.04 9.04
N MET A 98 3.83 5.58 8.14
CA MET A 98 2.86 4.52 8.46
C MET A 98 3.54 3.18 8.75
N PHE A 99 4.63 2.85 8.03
CA PHE A 99 5.43 1.66 8.31
C PHE A 99 6.22 1.80 9.61
N LEU A 100 6.77 2.99 9.88
CA LEU A 100 7.51 3.26 11.11
C LEU A 100 6.59 3.21 12.34
N ASN A 101 5.39 3.76 12.24
CA ASN A 101 4.40 3.71 13.32
C ASN A 101 3.98 2.29 13.68
N LEU A 102 3.91 1.36 12.71
CA LEU A 102 3.63 -0.06 12.99
C LEU A 102 4.65 -0.68 13.96
N THR A 103 5.88 -0.20 13.97
CA THR A 103 6.95 -0.72 14.84
C THR A 103 7.01 -0.03 16.21
N THR A 104 6.41 1.15 16.35
CA THR A 104 6.46 2.00 17.56
C THR A 104 5.16 2.05 18.35
N THR A 105 4.02 1.69 17.72
CA THR A 105 2.68 1.72 18.33
C THR A 105 2.58 0.69 19.46
N ASN A 106 2.10 1.10 20.60
CA ASN A 106 1.86 0.21 21.73
C ASN A 106 0.51 -0.52 21.63
N SER A 107 0.33 -1.60 22.41
CA SER A 107 -0.87 -2.42 22.35
C SER A 107 -2.17 -1.69 22.73
N GLY A 108 -2.10 -0.65 23.56
CA GLY A 108 -3.26 0.16 23.97
C GLY A 108 -3.79 1.01 22.81
N GLU A 109 -2.88 1.69 22.13
CA GLU A 109 -3.21 2.49 20.93
C GLU A 109 -3.77 1.63 19.78
N VAL A 110 -3.22 0.40 19.64
CA VAL A 110 -3.74 -0.56 18.64
C VAL A 110 -5.18 -0.94 18.93
N MET A 111 -5.54 -1.17 20.20
CA MET A 111 -6.92 -1.55 20.56
C MET A 111 -7.92 -0.41 20.32
N GLU A 112 -7.57 0.82 20.63
CA GLU A 112 -8.40 1.99 20.38
C GLU A 112 -8.61 2.24 18.86
N LEU A 113 -7.55 2.04 18.07
CA LEU A 113 -7.63 2.10 16.61
C LEU A 113 -8.50 0.97 16.03
N LEU A 114 -8.46 -0.24 16.61
CA LEU A 114 -9.19 -1.39 16.10
C LEU A 114 -10.70 -1.18 16.10
N ASP A 115 -11.27 -0.48 17.06
CA ASP A 115 -12.71 -0.20 17.10
C ASP A 115 -13.17 0.65 15.90
N ASN A 116 -12.34 1.61 15.49
CA ASN A 116 -12.58 2.44 14.30
C ASN A 116 -12.25 1.71 12.99
N LEU A 117 -11.34 0.75 13.03
CA LEU A 117 -10.88 -0.02 11.88
C LEU A 117 -11.80 -1.17 11.50
N LEU A 118 -12.62 -1.67 12.44
CA LEU A 118 -13.37 -2.90 12.27
C LEU A 118 -14.22 -2.93 10.98
N PRO A 119 -14.95 -1.87 10.59
CA PRO A 119 -15.73 -1.91 9.34
C PRO A 119 -14.85 -2.04 8.10
N ALA A 120 -13.70 -1.36 8.06
CA ALA A 120 -12.77 -1.42 6.94
C ALA A 120 -12.13 -2.81 6.85
N VAL A 121 -11.71 -3.37 7.98
CA VAL A 121 -11.14 -4.72 8.07
C VAL A 121 -12.16 -5.74 7.57
N ILE A 122 -13.42 -5.69 8.04
CA ILE A 122 -14.48 -6.59 7.56
C ILE A 122 -14.65 -6.43 6.03
N GLY A 123 -14.72 -5.20 5.51
CA GLY A 123 -14.86 -4.95 4.07
C GLY A 123 -13.73 -5.58 3.26
N VAL A 124 -12.49 -5.41 3.72
CA VAL A 124 -11.31 -6.02 3.10
C VAL A 124 -11.36 -7.54 3.16
N PHE A 125 -11.73 -8.14 4.30
CA PHE A 125 -11.87 -9.59 4.45
C PHE A 125 -12.92 -10.16 3.50
N VAL A 126 -14.07 -9.49 3.35
CA VAL A 126 -15.16 -9.92 2.45
C VAL A 126 -14.72 -9.92 0.98
N VAL A 127 -13.82 -9.03 0.59
CA VAL A 127 -13.33 -8.93 -0.80
C VAL A 127 -12.17 -9.90 -1.06
N TYR A 128 -11.14 -9.87 -0.22
CA TYR A 128 -9.87 -10.55 -0.52
C TYR A 128 -9.84 -12.01 -0.09
N ILE A 129 -10.47 -12.37 1.04
CA ILE A 129 -10.47 -13.77 1.50
C ILE A 129 -11.20 -14.69 0.53
N PRO A 130 -12.42 -14.41 0.05
CA PRO A 130 -13.07 -15.25 -0.94
C PRO A 130 -12.26 -15.42 -2.22
N ALA A 131 -11.61 -14.35 -2.69
CA ALA A 131 -10.76 -14.40 -3.87
C ALA A 131 -9.56 -15.33 -3.67
N LEU A 132 -8.87 -15.25 -2.51
CA LEU A 132 -7.76 -16.14 -2.17
C LEU A 132 -8.21 -17.60 -1.98
N VAL A 133 -9.35 -17.82 -1.36
CA VAL A 133 -9.94 -19.15 -1.19
C VAL A 133 -10.26 -19.77 -2.55
N LEU A 134 -10.93 -19.05 -3.45
CA LEU A 134 -11.19 -19.48 -4.82
C LEU A 134 -9.89 -19.76 -5.57
N GLY A 135 -8.87 -18.94 -5.38
CA GLY A 135 -7.52 -19.14 -5.92
C GLY A 135 -6.91 -20.46 -5.45
N GLY A 136 -6.96 -20.74 -4.15
CA GLY A 136 -6.48 -21.99 -3.55
C GLY A 136 -7.22 -23.23 -4.10
N PHE A 137 -8.54 -23.16 -4.16
CA PHE A 137 -9.35 -24.23 -4.75
C PHE A 137 -9.01 -24.49 -6.22
N SER A 138 -8.87 -23.43 -7.01
CA SER A 138 -8.50 -23.54 -8.41
C SER A 138 -7.09 -24.12 -8.60
N TRP A 139 -6.15 -23.74 -7.73
CA TRP A 139 -4.79 -24.26 -7.75
C TRP A 139 -4.75 -25.76 -7.44
N VAL A 140 -5.42 -26.20 -6.36
CA VAL A 140 -5.49 -27.61 -5.95
C VAL A 140 -6.17 -28.46 -7.02
N ARG A 141 -7.23 -27.95 -7.66
CA ARG A 141 -7.92 -28.63 -8.76
C ARG A 141 -7.13 -28.69 -10.06
N GLY A 142 -6.02 -27.96 -10.13
CA GLY A 142 -5.18 -27.93 -11.33
C GLY A 142 -5.79 -27.20 -12.51
N ASN A 143 -6.78 -26.34 -12.29
CA ASN A 143 -7.44 -25.57 -13.33
C ASN A 143 -6.42 -24.71 -14.11
N GLN A 144 -6.46 -24.78 -15.44
CA GLN A 144 -5.50 -24.12 -16.31
C GLN A 144 -6.20 -23.31 -17.40
N LEU A 145 -5.61 -22.17 -17.72
CA LEU A 145 -5.99 -21.34 -18.86
C LEU A 145 -5.50 -21.97 -20.18
N GLU A 146 -6.24 -21.76 -21.23
CA GLU A 146 -5.84 -22.14 -22.58
C GLU A 146 -4.73 -21.21 -23.11
N TYR A 147 -3.81 -21.75 -23.90
CA TYR A 147 -2.73 -20.96 -24.50
C TYR A 147 -3.24 -19.85 -25.42
N SER A 148 -4.30 -20.13 -26.18
CA SER A 148 -4.98 -19.16 -27.04
C SER A 148 -5.45 -17.93 -26.26
N PHE A 149 -6.11 -18.16 -25.12
CA PHE A 149 -6.57 -17.12 -24.22
C PHE A 149 -5.40 -16.31 -23.66
N ILE A 150 -4.38 -16.97 -23.09
CA ILE A 150 -3.20 -16.30 -22.52
C ILE A 150 -2.51 -15.42 -23.57
N ARG A 151 -2.33 -15.95 -24.80
CA ARG A 151 -1.69 -15.20 -25.89
C ARG A 151 -2.46 -13.95 -26.26
N SER A 152 -3.79 -14.04 -26.30
CA SER A 152 -4.66 -12.90 -26.55
C SER A 152 -4.59 -11.87 -25.42
N GLN A 153 -4.73 -12.32 -24.18
CA GLN A 153 -4.70 -11.44 -22.99
C GLN A 153 -3.33 -10.74 -22.84
N ARG A 154 -2.24 -11.43 -23.15
CA ARG A 154 -0.89 -10.84 -23.12
C ARG A 154 -0.73 -9.69 -24.10
N LYS A 155 -1.33 -9.78 -25.29
CA LYS A 155 -1.30 -8.68 -26.27
C LYS A 155 -2.01 -7.44 -25.73
N TYR A 156 -3.19 -7.61 -25.13
CA TYR A 156 -3.94 -6.50 -24.51
C TYR A 156 -3.19 -5.90 -23.32
N ALA A 157 -2.61 -6.73 -22.47
CA ALA A 157 -1.80 -6.28 -21.34
C ALA A 157 -0.58 -5.46 -21.80
N LEU A 158 0.14 -5.94 -22.84
CA LEU A 158 1.27 -5.20 -23.40
C LEU A 158 0.85 -3.87 -24.06
N ALA A 159 -0.28 -3.86 -24.78
CA ALA A 159 -0.82 -2.62 -25.31
C ALA A 159 -1.19 -1.63 -24.21
N GLY A 160 -1.79 -2.11 -23.12
CA GLY A 160 -2.09 -1.31 -21.94
C GLY A 160 -0.83 -0.76 -21.24
N ILE A 161 0.24 -1.56 -21.15
CA ILE A 161 1.54 -1.10 -20.60
C ILE A 161 2.13 0.00 -21.47
N VAL A 162 2.14 -0.18 -22.81
CA VAL A 162 2.65 0.85 -23.73
C VAL A 162 1.85 2.15 -23.56
N ALA A 163 0.53 2.06 -23.52
CA ALA A 163 -0.33 3.22 -23.29
C ALA A 163 -0.07 3.87 -21.92
N GLY A 164 0.04 3.06 -20.85
CA GLY A 164 0.34 3.53 -19.50
C GLY A 164 1.71 4.21 -19.40
N VAL A 165 2.74 3.65 -20.03
CA VAL A 165 4.08 4.26 -20.08
C VAL A 165 4.04 5.60 -20.82
N LEU A 166 3.38 5.67 -21.97
CA LEU A 166 3.24 6.94 -22.71
C LEU A 166 2.53 8.01 -21.89
N LEU A 167 1.44 7.64 -21.21
CA LEU A 167 0.75 8.57 -20.30
C LEU A 167 1.64 9.01 -19.14
N THR A 168 2.43 8.11 -18.58
CA THR A 168 3.38 8.44 -17.51
C THR A 168 4.46 9.41 -18.00
N VAL A 169 4.98 9.23 -19.21
CA VAL A 169 5.94 10.18 -19.83
C VAL A 169 5.30 11.55 -20.02
N ILE A 170 4.03 11.61 -20.45
CA ILE A 170 3.29 12.87 -20.56
C ILE A 170 3.11 13.51 -19.17
N CYS A 171 2.82 12.72 -18.12
CA CYS A 171 2.77 13.22 -16.75
C CYS A 171 4.10 13.87 -16.34
N TYR A 172 5.22 13.21 -16.55
CA TYR A 172 6.54 13.77 -16.24
C TYR A 172 6.84 15.05 -17.03
N ALA A 173 6.40 15.13 -18.28
CA ALA A 173 6.62 16.30 -19.12
C ALA A 173 5.76 17.51 -18.73
N THR A 174 4.56 17.26 -18.19
CA THR A 174 3.58 18.31 -17.87
C THR A 174 3.55 18.72 -16.40
N GLN A 175 4.06 17.84 -15.50
CA GLN A 175 4.00 18.02 -14.05
C GLN A 175 5.39 17.83 -13.46
N ARG A 176 6.02 18.93 -13.02
CA ARG A 176 7.39 18.92 -12.47
C ARG A 176 7.56 18.04 -11.23
N ASP A 177 6.52 17.95 -10.43
CA ASP A 177 6.58 17.27 -9.12
C ASP A 177 6.11 15.81 -9.17
N TYR A 178 5.62 15.35 -10.34
CA TYR A 178 5.13 13.98 -10.49
C TYR A 178 6.26 12.95 -10.39
N GLN A 179 6.12 12.00 -9.46
CA GLN A 179 7.07 10.91 -9.27
C GLN A 179 6.33 9.58 -9.09
N VAL A 180 6.56 8.63 -10.01
CA VAL A 180 5.98 7.27 -9.96
C VAL A 180 6.20 6.59 -8.61
N LYS A 181 7.41 6.74 -8.05
CA LYS A 181 7.79 6.14 -6.76
C LYS A 181 7.01 6.69 -5.55
N ILE A 182 6.37 7.86 -5.70
CA ILE A 182 5.61 8.52 -4.63
C ILE A 182 4.11 8.40 -4.90
N GLU A 183 3.67 8.64 -6.14
CA GLU A 183 2.26 8.81 -6.46
C GLU A 183 1.58 7.56 -7.03
N MET A 184 2.35 6.59 -7.54
CA MET A 184 1.79 5.41 -8.20
C MET A 184 1.75 4.20 -7.27
N TYR A 185 0.55 3.72 -6.93
CA TYR A 185 0.37 2.44 -6.25
C TYR A 185 0.52 1.28 -7.26
N PRO A 186 1.26 0.20 -6.98
CA PRO A 186 1.97 -0.13 -5.74
C PRO A 186 3.46 0.26 -5.71
N ALA A 187 3.97 1.02 -6.68
CA ALA A 187 5.38 1.43 -6.71
C ALA A 187 5.79 2.21 -5.46
N ASN A 188 4.90 3.09 -4.98
CA ASN A 188 5.09 3.84 -3.75
C ASN A 188 5.22 2.95 -2.52
N VAL A 189 4.47 1.85 -2.44
CA VAL A 189 4.54 0.90 -1.32
C VAL A 189 5.92 0.25 -1.26
N CYS A 190 6.41 -0.24 -2.40
CA CYS A 190 7.74 -0.83 -2.50
C CYS A 190 8.84 0.17 -2.11
N TYR A 191 8.75 1.40 -2.62
CA TYR A 191 9.70 2.47 -2.31
C TYR A 191 9.68 2.84 -0.82
N ASN A 192 8.50 3.07 -0.26
CA ASN A 192 8.34 3.48 1.13
C ASN A 192 8.70 2.37 2.11
N LEU A 193 8.49 1.10 1.76
CA LEU A 193 8.92 -0.04 2.56
C LEU A 193 10.46 -0.10 2.66
N VAL A 194 11.16 0.07 1.54
CA VAL A 194 12.62 0.11 1.52
C VAL A 194 13.13 1.29 2.35
N LEU A 195 12.56 2.48 2.13
CA LEU A 195 12.95 3.69 2.87
C LEU A 195 12.66 3.58 4.38
N ALA A 196 11.56 2.93 4.77
CA ALA A 196 11.25 2.66 6.18
C ALA A 196 12.28 1.69 6.81
N ALA A 197 12.69 0.66 6.07
CA ALA A 197 13.72 -0.28 6.51
C ALA A 197 15.09 0.41 6.68
N GLU A 198 15.47 1.29 5.76
CA GLU A 198 16.69 2.10 5.85
C GLU A 198 16.66 3.01 7.09
N ARG A 199 15.58 3.78 7.29
CA ARG A 199 15.42 4.65 8.46
C ARG A 199 15.40 3.90 9.79
N ALA A 200 14.76 2.74 9.83
CA ALA A 200 14.77 1.88 11.01
C ALA A 200 16.19 1.39 11.35
N GLY A 201 16.99 1.05 10.32
CA GLY A 201 18.39 0.68 10.49
C GLY A 201 19.26 1.83 11.02
N GLU A 202 19.08 3.04 10.48
CA GLU A 202 19.76 4.26 10.93
C GLU A 202 19.40 4.59 12.40
N THR A 203 18.11 4.49 12.75
CA THR A 203 17.65 4.73 14.13
C THR A 203 18.24 3.73 15.12
N ALA A 204 18.34 2.46 14.73
CA ALA A 204 18.96 1.42 15.54
C ALA A 204 20.47 1.69 15.73
N GLY A 205 21.18 2.08 14.67
CA GLY A 205 22.59 2.47 14.75
C GLY A 205 22.83 3.72 15.61
N TYR A 206 21.90 4.69 15.55
CA TYR A 206 21.95 5.89 16.39
C TYR A 206 21.73 5.56 17.87
N ALA A 207 20.80 4.67 18.19
CA ALA A 207 20.55 4.21 19.56
C ALA A 207 21.75 3.46 20.16
N GLU A 208 22.51 2.75 19.35
CA GLU A 208 23.72 2.05 19.78
C GLU A 208 24.87 3.01 20.06
N THR A 209 25.09 4.00 19.18
CA THR A 209 26.11 5.06 19.36
C THR A 209 25.77 6.02 20.50
N SER A 210 24.49 6.29 20.76
CA SER A 210 24.07 7.21 21.84
C SER A 210 24.13 6.58 23.22
N ARG A 211 24.23 5.25 23.37
CA ARG A 211 24.42 4.58 24.66
C ARG A 211 25.74 4.92 25.33
N ASP A 212 26.77 5.23 24.55
CA ASP A 212 28.12 5.57 25.06
C ASP A 212 28.30 7.08 25.27
N PHE A 213 27.26 7.88 25.01
CA PHE A 213 27.31 9.33 25.13
C PHE A 213 27.01 9.74 26.56
N THR A 214 28.07 10.00 27.35
CA THR A 214 27.95 10.61 28.69
C THR A 214 28.03 12.13 28.60
N PHE A 215 26.92 12.79 28.94
CA PHE A 215 26.87 14.23 29.10
C PHE A 215 27.75 14.62 30.29
N ASN A 216 28.86 15.32 30.03
CA ASN A 216 29.65 15.93 31.10
C ASN A 216 28.96 17.23 31.53
N ALA A 217 28.10 17.13 32.53
CA ALA A 217 27.33 18.27 33.08
C ALA A 217 28.20 19.32 33.84
N SER A 218 29.52 19.13 33.93
CA SER A 218 30.42 20.02 34.65
C SER A 218 30.75 21.35 33.95
N ALA A 219 30.31 21.56 32.71
CA ALA A 219 30.56 22.81 31.97
C ALA A 219 29.38 23.82 31.98
N ALA A 220 28.30 23.53 32.69
CA ALA A 220 27.06 24.31 32.58
C ALA A 220 26.85 25.35 33.66
N HIS A 221 27.88 26.12 34.00
CA HIS A 221 27.75 27.29 34.88
C HIS A 221 28.08 28.58 34.12
N ASP A 222 27.85 28.62 32.83
CA ASP A 222 27.89 29.87 32.09
C ASP A 222 26.51 30.58 32.18
N LYS A 223 26.54 31.92 32.25
CA LYS A 223 25.32 32.74 32.40
C LYS A 223 24.29 32.52 31.31
N ASP A 224 24.72 32.10 30.12
CA ASP A 224 23.87 31.80 28.98
C ASP A 224 22.96 30.57 29.17
N SER A 225 23.38 29.61 30.04
CA SER A 225 22.53 28.43 30.32
C SER A 225 21.30 28.76 31.15
N ARG A 226 21.32 29.84 31.94
CA ARG A 226 20.15 30.30 32.71
C ARG A 226 19.08 30.94 31.81
N GLU A 227 19.48 31.64 30.75
CA GLU A 227 18.52 32.17 29.74
C GLU A 227 17.89 31.08 28.93
N ALA A 228 18.65 30.06 28.52
CA ALA A 228 18.11 28.92 27.78
C ALA A 228 17.09 28.09 28.59
N VAL A 229 17.34 27.88 29.90
CA VAL A 229 16.41 27.19 30.81
C VAL A 229 15.16 28.04 31.05
N SER A 230 15.31 29.37 31.17
CA SER A 230 14.18 30.30 31.29
C SER A 230 13.29 30.29 30.04
N TYR A 231 13.87 30.20 28.86
CA TYR A 231 13.15 30.17 27.59
C TYR A 231 12.35 28.87 27.37
N THR A 232 12.88 27.72 27.75
CA THR A 232 12.15 26.45 27.71
C THR A 232 11.01 26.39 28.75
N HIS A 233 11.16 27.02 29.91
CA HIS A 233 10.11 27.14 30.91
C HIS A 233 8.97 28.08 30.46
N LEU A 234 9.30 29.21 29.84
CA LEU A 234 8.32 30.13 29.24
C LEU A 234 7.51 29.44 28.12
N ARG A 235 8.14 28.69 27.25
CA ARG A 235 7.47 27.98 26.15
C ARG A 235 6.56 26.84 26.65
N ALA A 236 6.91 26.18 27.75
CA ALA A 236 6.04 25.18 28.38
C ALA A 236 4.78 25.81 28.98
N HIS A 237 4.91 27.03 29.53
CA HIS A 237 3.76 27.79 30.06
C HIS A 237 2.84 28.36 28.95
N GLU A 238 3.40 28.76 27.81
CA GLU A 238 2.59 29.23 26.67
C GLU A 238 1.75 28.10 26.06
N THR A 239 2.28 26.88 26.00
CA THR A 239 1.51 25.71 25.51
C THR A 239 0.40 25.27 26.48
N GLU A 240 0.53 25.53 27.80
CA GLU A 240 -0.53 25.27 28.77
C GLU A 240 -1.66 26.33 28.72
N ALA A 241 -1.34 27.57 28.37
CA ALA A 241 -2.32 28.66 28.25
C ALA A 241 -3.21 28.55 26.98
N ASP A 242 -2.73 27.91 25.93
CA ASP A 242 -3.48 27.67 24.69
C ASP A 242 -4.43 26.46 24.76
N LEU A 243 -4.46 25.73 25.88
CA LEU A 243 -5.29 24.53 26.11
C LEU A 243 -6.51 24.78 27.02
N VAL A 244 -6.84 26.03 27.33
CA VAL A 244 -8.04 26.39 28.13
C VAL A 244 -9.15 26.99 27.26
#